data_acb238e7dc8d9ad67cc7db6326706369
#
_entry.id   acb238e7dc8d9ad67cc7db6326706369
#
_cell.length_a   1.000
_cell.length_b   1.000
_cell.length_c   1.000
_cell.angle_alpha   90.00
_cell.angle_beta   90.00
_cell.angle_gamma   90.00
#
_symmetry.space_group_name_H-M   'P 1'
#
loop_
_entity.id
_entity.type
_entity.pdbx_description
1 polymer ?
#
loop_
_entity_poly.entity_id
_entity_poly.type
_entity_poly.pdbx_seq_one_letter_code
_entity_poly.pdbx_strand_id
1 'polypeptide(L)'
;HDASEIDGVTLDVFVYPAATFCADYDPEDFVQIFDGKILLDRCGTAAQLQKRVLDYLAERPKKSDEELRQALDWCGKMLARTQRDDAEGAYRWHWLLIDSLEIYFDLHGLPYYGPKKALRTMEQTDPEAFSLYSKALNSMNRDALSAWIACLQPGI
;
A
#
# COMPACT_ATOMS: atom_id res chain seq x y z
N HIS A 1 8.76 3.55 21.81
CA HIS A 1 8.64 2.34 21.01
C HIS A 1 9.17 1.16 21.83
N ASP A 2 8.41 0.12 21.94
CA ASP A 2 8.78 -1.13 22.60
C ASP A 2 8.37 -2.29 21.67
N ALA A 3 9.32 -3.19 21.39
CA ALA A 3 9.09 -4.42 20.66
C ALA A 3 9.34 -5.58 21.61
N SER A 4 8.27 -6.20 22.08
CA SER A 4 8.31 -7.33 23.01
C SER A 4 7.59 -8.54 22.42
N GLU A 5 7.98 -9.73 22.86
CA GLU A 5 7.29 -10.98 22.53
C GLU A 5 6.52 -11.48 23.75
N ILE A 6 5.21 -11.69 23.57
CA ILE A 6 4.32 -12.24 24.57
C ILE A 6 3.57 -13.43 23.98
N ASP A 7 3.73 -14.60 24.57
CA ASP A 7 3.10 -15.85 24.12
C ASP A 7 3.34 -16.17 22.64
N GLY A 8 4.56 -15.90 22.12
CA GLY A 8 4.93 -16.13 20.73
C GLY A 8 4.43 -15.06 19.74
N VAL A 9 3.84 -13.97 20.26
CA VAL A 9 3.39 -12.84 19.44
C VAL A 9 4.31 -11.66 19.69
N THR A 10 4.94 -11.16 18.62
CA THR A 10 5.72 -9.92 18.68
C THR A 10 4.78 -8.73 18.73
N LEU A 11 4.90 -7.92 19.77
CA LEU A 11 4.18 -6.66 19.92
C LEU A 11 5.09 -5.51 19.50
N ASP A 12 4.56 -4.63 18.65
CA ASP A 12 5.19 -3.39 18.24
C ASP A 12 4.39 -2.23 18.83
N VAL A 13 4.87 -1.68 19.96
CA VAL A 13 4.11 -0.75 20.79
C VAL A 13 4.70 0.65 20.71
N PHE A 14 3.87 1.60 20.28
CA PHE A 14 4.19 3.03 20.29
C PHE A 14 3.44 3.72 21.42
N VAL A 15 4.17 4.42 22.29
CA VAL A 15 3.61 5.15 23.42
C VAL A 15 3.85 6.64 23.21
N TYR A 16 2.78 7.42 23.27
CA TYR A 16 2.83 8.87 23.13
C TYR A 16 2.29 9.55 24.39
N PRO A 17 2.87 10.67 24.82
CA PRO A 17 2.29 11.48 25.89
C PRO A 17 0.88 11.97 25.48
N ALA A 18 -0.07 11.99 26.41
CA ALA A 18 -1.41 12.50 26.15
C ALA A 18 -1.41 13.96 25.62
N ALA A 19 -0.44 14.76 26.06
CA ALA A 19 -0.27 16.14 25.60
C ALA A 19 -0.01 16.26 24.10
N THR A 20 0.55 15.24 23.46
CA THR A 20 0.74 15.19 21.99
C THR A 20 -0.58 15.40 21.25
N PHE A 21 -1.67 14.86 21.77
CA PHE A 21 -2.99 14.93 21.13
C PHE A 21 -3.84 16.13 21.57
N CYS A 22 -3.31 16.94 22.50
CA CYS A 22 -3.92 18.21 22.90
C CYS A 22 -3.38 19.41 22.10
N ALA A 23 -2.25 19.22 21.42
CA ALA A 23 -1.64 20.21 20.54
C ALA A 23 -2.06 19.96 19.08
N ASP A 24 -1.59 20.84 18.19
CA ASP A 24 -1.70 20.57 16.77
C ASP A 24 -0.66 19.54 16.35
N TYR A 25 -1.11 18.43 15.79
CA TYR A 25 -0.28 17.32 15.32
C TYR A 25 -0.65 16.97 13.87
N ASP A 26 0.30 16.45 13.12
CA ASP A 26 0.07 15.99 11.77
C ASP A 26 -0.63 14.62 11.77
N PRO A 27 -1.85 14.50 11.21
CA PRO A 27 -2.53 13.21 11.10
C PRO A 27 -1.74 12.18 10.28
N GLU A 28 -0.85 12.61 9.41
CA GLU A 28 -0.02 11.74 8.58
C GLU A 28 0.88 10.85 9.43
N ASP A 29 1.39 11.34 10.57
CA ASP A 29 2.23 10.58 11.50
C ASP A 29 1.51 9.38 12.11
N PHE A 30 0.18 9.35 12.04
CA PHE A 30 -0.68 8.37 12.70
C PHE A 30 -1.56 7.58 11.73
N VAL A 31 -1.29 7.59 10.42
CA VAL A 31 -2.13 6.92 9.41
C VAL A 31 -2.30 5.42 9.64
N GLN A 32 -1.35 4.77 10.31
CA GLN A 32 -1.40 3.33 10.60
C GLN A 32 -2.58 2.90 11.48
N ILE A 33 -3.23 3.86 12.20
CA ILE A 33 -4.35 3.56 13.09
C ILE A 33 -5.72 3.64 12.41
N PHE A 34 -5.80 3.97 11.13
CA PHE A 34 -7.08 4.23 10.44
C PHE A 34 -8.09 3.09 10.58
N ASP A 35 -7.63 1.84 10.56
CA ASP A 35 -8.41 0.62 10.74
C ASP A 35 -8.16 -0.06 12.09
N GLY A 36 -7.50 0.65 13.01
CA GLY A 36 -7.16 0.15 14.34
C GLY A 36 -8.41 -0.05 15.21
N LYS A 37 -8.41 -1.10 16.02
CA LYS A 37 -9.46 -1.32 17.01
C LYS A 37 -9.14 -0.58 18.30
N ILE A 38 -9.99 0.35 18.70
CA ILE A 38 -9.88 1.02 19.99
C ILE A 38 -10.25 0.02 21.10
N LEU A 39 -9.28 -0.33 21.95
CA LEU A 39 -9.48 -1.27 23.04
C LEU A 39 -9.94 -0.57 24.32
N LEU A 40 -9.44 0.65 24.55
CA LEU A 40 -9.78 1.47 25.71
C LEU A 40 -9.66 2.95 25.34
N ASP A 41 -10.70 3.72 25.60
CA ASP A 41 -10.70 5.18 25.42
C ASP A 41 -11.52 5.84 26.54
N ARG A 42 -10.84 6.39 27.53
CA ARG A 42 -11.51 7.00 28.69
C ARG A 42 -11.95 8.43 28.46
N CYS A 43 -11.27 9.14 27.55
CA CYS A 43 -11.43 10.58 27.35
C CYS A 43 -11.86 10.95 25.92
N GLY A 44 -12.11 9.96 25.04
CA GLY A 44 -12.43 10.20 23.65
C GLY A 44 -11.23 10.55 22.77
N THR A 45 -10.01 10.52 23.31
CA THR A 45 -8.79 10.91 22.57
C THR A 45 -8.49 9.97 21.42
N ALA A 46 -8.62 8.65 21.62
CA ALA A 46 -8.36 7.68 20.58
C ALA A 46 -9.39 7.77 19.45
N ALA A 47 -10.67 7.97 19.77
CA ALA A 47 -11.73 8.17 18.80
C ALA A 47 -11.53 9.46 17.98
N GLN A 48 -11.13 10.56 18.64
CA GLN A 48 -10.83 11.83 17.96
C GLN A 48 -9.63 11.69 17.03
N LEU A 49 -8.55 11.05 17.48
CA LEU A 49 -7.37 10.79 16.67
C LEU A 49 -7.72 9.96 15.43
N GLN A 50 -8.44 8.85 15.62
CA GLN A 50 -8.85 8.00 14.50
C GLN A 50 -9.75 8.76 13.50
N LYS A 51 -10.71 9.55 14.00
CA LYS A 51 -11.54 10.39 13.14
C LYS A 51 -10.70 11.38 12.35
N ARG A 52 -9.76 12.10 12.98
CA ARG A 52 -8.90 13.07 12.32
C ARG A 52 -8.02 12.44 11.24
N VAL A 53 -7.51 11.22 11.51
CA VAL A 53 -6.78 10.43 10.50
C VAL A 53 -7.68 10.04 9.33
N LEU A 54 -8.91 9.60 9.59
CA LEU A 54 -9.86 9.24 8.53
C LEU A 54 -10.25 10.46 7.68
N ASP A 55 -10.51 11.62 8.30
CA ASP A 55 -10.79 12.86 7.60
C ASP A 55 -9.61 13.27 6.71
N TYR A 56 -8.37 13.23 7.22
CA TYR A 56 -7.14 13.49 6.46
C TYR A 56 -6.99 12.56 5.25
N LEU A 57 -7.26 11.27 5.44
CA LEU A 57 -7.16 10.28 4.36
C LEU A 57 -8.23 10.49 3.28
N ALA A 58 -9.43 10.93 3.69
CA ALA A 58 -10.51 11.24 2.75
C ALA A 58 -10.23 12.50 1.91
N GLU A 59 -9.47 13.45 2.47
CA GLU A 59 -9.08 14.70 1.81
C GLU A 59 -7.81 14.56 0.96
N ARG A 60 -7.10 13.43 1.02
CA ARG A 60 -5.88 13.22 0.23
C ARG A 60 -6.15 13.44 -1.26
N PRO A 61 -5.33 14.27 -1.93
CA PRO A 61 -5.47 14.47 -3.37
C PRO A 61 -5.24 13.15 -4.10
N LYS A 62 -6.17 12.81 -4.99
CA LYS A 62 -5.99 11.69 -5.92
C LYS A 62 -5.06 12.13 -7.05
N LYS A 63 -4.31 11.17 -7.59
CA LYS A 63 -3.50 11.41 -8.79
C LYS A 63 -4.40 11.81 -9.95
N SER A 64 -3.95 12.78 -10.72
CA SER A 64 -4.61 13.20 -11.96
C SER A 64 -4.50 12.12 -13.05
N ASP A 65 -5.38 12.17 -14.04
CA ASP A 65 -5.33 11.25 -15.20
C ASP A 65 -3.98 11.28 -15.92
N GLU A 66 -3.31 12.44 -15.93
CA GLU A 66 -1.99 12.57 -16.52
C GLU A 66 -0.92 11.83 -15.70
N GLU A 67 -0.94 11.96 -14.38
CA GLU A 67 -0.01 11.25 -13.49
C GLU A 67 -0.24 9.73 -13.56
N LEU A 68 -1.51 9.28 -13.62
CA LEU A 68 -1.85 7.87 -13.78
C LEU A 68 -1.35 7.32 -15.13
N ARG A 69 -1.50 8.08 -16.21
CA ARG A 69 -1.00 7.70 -17.53
C ARG A 69 0.53 7.61 -17.55
N GLN A 70 1.23 8.56 -16.92
CA GLN A 70 2.69 8.52 -16.79
C GLN A 70 3.16 7.30 -15.97
N ALA A 71 2.42 6.93 -14.92
CA ALA A 71 2.70 5.74 -14.14
C ALA A 71 2.54 4.45 -14.95
N LEU A 72 1.49 4.34 -15.78
CA LEU A 72 1.29 3.21 -16.69
C LEU A 72 2.38 3.13 -17.78
N ASP A 73 2.75 4.26 -18.35
CA ASP A 73 3.87 4.34 -19.31
C ASP A 73 5.19 3.89 -18.69
N TRP A 74 5.42 4.29 -17.43
CA TRP A 74 6.58 3.84 -16.67
C TRP A 74 6.57 2.31 -16.47
N CYS A 75 5.41 1.72 -16.09
CA CYS A 75 5.26 0.27 -15.97
C CYS A 75 5.62 -0.46 -17.28
N GLY A 76 5.15 0.03 -18.41
CA GLY A 76 5.47 -0.52 -19.72
C GLY A 76 6.96 -0.46 -20.07
N LYS A 77 7.60 0.67 -19.79
CA LYS A 77 9.06 0.85 -19.98
C LYS A 77 9.86 -0.06 -19.05
N MET A 78 9.44 -0.20 -17.79
CA MET A 78 10.09 -1.09 -16.83
C MET A 78 9.93 -2.55 -17.23
N LEU A 79 8.73 -2.97 -17.66
CA LEU A 79 8.47 -4.32 -18.15
C LEU A 79 9.43 -4.68 -19.32
N ALA A 80 9.63 -3.80 -20.26
CA ALA A 80 10.59 -4.02 -21.36
C ALA A 80 12.03 -4.21 -20.83
N ARG A 81 12.42 -3.50 -19.77
CA ARG A 81 13.76 -3.60 -19.18
C ARG A 81 13.97 -4.87 -18.34
N THR A 82 12.91 -5.52 -17.86
CA THR A 82 12.99 -6.80 -17.16
C THR A 82 13.36 -7.97 -18.09
N GLN A 83 13.35 -7.75 -19.43
CA GLN A 83 13.67 -8.81 -20.42
C GLN A 83 15.15 -9.18 -20.45
N ARG A 84 16.00 -8.48 -19.71
CA ARG A 84 17.43 -8.79 -19.56
C ARG A 84 17.62 -10.01 -18.65
N ASP A 85 18.49 -10.94 -19.06
CA ASP A 85 18.87 -12.09 -18.26
C ASP A 85 20.12 -11.81 -17.42
N ASP A 86 20.11 -10.68 -16.67
CA ASP A 86 21.20 -10.24 -15.81
C ASP A 86 20.66 -9.68 -14.48
N ALA A 87 21.58 -9.34 -13.58
CA ALA A 87 21.22 -8.80 -12.27
C ALA A 87 20.43 -7.49 -12.37
N GLU A 88 20.65 -6.68 -13.40
CA GLU A 88 19.87 -5.46 -13.62
C GLU A 88 18.43 -5.78 -14.01
N GLY A 89 18.20 -6.77 -14.87
CA GLY A 89 16.85 -7.24 -15.22
C GLY A 89 16.10 -7.77 -14.01
N ALA A 90 16.75 -8.59 -13.18
CA ALA A 90 16.19 -9.10 -11.93
C ALA A 90 15.85 -7.97 -10.95
N TYR A 91 16.73 -6.99 -10.76
CA TYR A 91 16.47 -5.83 -9.92
C TYR A 91 15.24 -5.05 -10.40
N ARG A 92 15.13 -4.81 -11.71
CA ARG A 92 13.98 -4.10 -12.30
C ARG A 92 12.68 -4.87 -12.19
N TRP A 93 12.75 -6.20 -12.21
CA TRP A 93 11.61 -7.07 -11.93
C TRP A 93 11.01 -6.79 -10.55
N HIS A 94 11.85 -6.85 -9.52
CA HIS A 94 11.40 -6.61 -8.15
C HIS A 94 10.91 -5.17 -7.96
N TRP A 95 11.61 -4.21 -8.54
CA TRP A 95 11.20 -2.81 -8.49
C TRP A 95 9.83 -2.59 -9.15
N LEU A 96 9.62 -3.13 -10.34
CA LEU A 96 8.34 -3.03 -11.03
C LEU A 96 7.20 -3.65 -10.22
N LEU A 97 7.41 -4.81 -9.58
CA LEU A 97 6.42 -5.44 -8.71
C LEU A 97 6.06 -4.57 -7.51
N ILE A 98 7.05 -3.96 -6.87
CA ILE A 98 6.83 -3.10 -5.70
C ILE A 98 6.00 -1.88 -6.08
N ASP A 99 6.43 -1.12 -7.06
CA ASP A 99 5.80 0.15 -7.43
C ASP A 99 4.45 -0.07 -8.14
N SER A 100 4.31 -1.12 -8.93
CA SER A 100 3.06 -1.41 -9.62
C SER A 100 1.91 -1.80 -8.69
N LEU A 101 2.20 -2.29 -7.48
CA LEU A 101 1.18 -2.53 -6.47
C LEU A 101 0.55 -1.21 -5.99
N GLU A 102 1.36 -0.19 -5.72
CA GLU A 102 0.85 1.13 -5.36
C GLU A 102 0.09 1.78 -6.52
N ILE A 103 0.64 1.68 -7.74
CA ILE A 103 -0.02 2.18 -8.96
C ILE A 103 -1.39 1.54 -9.16
N TYR A 104 -1.56 0.24 -8.87
CA TYR A 104 -2.87 -0.41 -8.90
C TYR A 104 -3.88 0.30 -7.99
N PHE A 105 -3.49 0.62 -6.75
CA PHE A 105 -4.37 1.33 -5.80
C PHE A 105 -4.70 2.74 -6.28
N ASP A 106 -3.72 3.47 -6.82
CA ASP A 106 -3.94 4.80 -7.40
C ASP A 106 -4.95 4.76 -8.55
N LEU A 107 -4.82 3.78 -9.46
CA LEU A 107 -5.73 3.59 -10.60
C LEU A 107 -7.19 3.33 -10.16
N HIS A 108 -7.37 2.66 -9.03
CA HIS A 108 -8.68 2.38 -8.46
C HIS A 108 -9.16 3.49 -7.51
N GLY A 109 -8.38 4.57 -7.34
CA GLY A 109 -8.69 5.66 -6.41
C GLY A 109 -8.74 5.20 -4.95
N LEU A 110 -8.03 4.12 -4.64
CA LEU A 110 -7.93 3.52 -3.30
C LEU A 110 -6.63 3.96 -2.62
N PRO A 111 -6.65 4.16 -1.30
CA PRO A 111 -5.44 4.49 -0.56
C PRO A 111 -4.52 3.28 -0.43
N TYR A 112 -3.22 3.51 -0.60
CA TYR A 112 -2.19 2.51 -0.36
C TYR A 112 -1.60 2.66 1.06
N TYR A 113 -1.74 1.62 1.89
CA TYR A 113 -1.25 1.59 3.27
C TYR A 113 -0.16 0.55 3.52
N GLY A 114 0.68 0.37 2.52
CA GLY A 114 1.75 -0.60 2.53
C GLY A 114 1.31 -2.01 2.09
N PRO A 115 2.28 -2.89 1.79
CA PRO A 115 2.01 -4.15 1.07
C PRO A 115 1.09 -5.10 1.83
N LYS A 116 1.22 -5.19 3.17
CA LYS A 116 0.41 -6.12 3.97
C LYS A 116 -1.09 -5.84 3.88
N LYS A 117 -1.47 -4.56 4.00
CA LYS A 117 -2.88 -4.14 3.92
C LYS A 117 -3.37 -4.17 2.47
N ALA A 118 -2.55 -3.69 1.54
CA ALA A 118 -2.86 -3.71 0.12
C ALA A 118 -3.18 -5.12 -0.40
N LEU A 119 -2.32 -6.10 -0.13
CA LEU A 119 -2.53 -7.48 -0.55
C LEU A 119 -3.82 -8.08 0.05
N ARG A 120 -4.09 -7.84 1.32
CA ARG A 120 -5.32 -8.30 1.96
C ARG A 120 -6.56 -7.65 1.35
N THR A 121 -6.52 -6.35 1.09
CA THR A 121 -7.62 -5.62 0.45
C THR A 121 -7.86 -6.15 -0.96
N MET A 122 -6.82 -6.30 -1.77
CA MET A 122 -6.91 -6.82 -3.12
C MET A 122 -7.49 -8.25 -3.14
N GLU A 123 -7.02 -9.14 -2.25
CA GLU A 123 -7.55 -10.51 -2.15
C GLU A 123 -9.06 -10.54 -1.89
N GLN A 124 -9.58 -9.58 -1.13
CA GLN A 124 -11.01 -9.51 -0.77
C GLN A 124 -11.86 -8.79 -1.83
N THR A 125 -11.32 -7.77 -2.49
CA THR A 125 -12.09 -6.89 -3.37
C THR A 125 -11.88 -7.18 -4.85
N ASP A 126 -10.74 -7.72 -5.22
CA ASP A 126 -10.37 -8.09 -6.60
C ASP A 126 -9.49 -9.35 -6.60
N PRO A 127 -10.08 -10.54 -6.38
CA PRO A 127 -9.34 -11.80 -6.33
C PRO A 127 -8.62 -12.14 -7.64
N GLU A 128 -9.09 -11.63 -8.78
CA GLU A 128 -8.47 -11.86 -10.09
C GLU A 128 -7.15 -11.09 -10.20
N ALA A 129 -7.15 -9.80 -9.91
CA ALA A 129 -5.94 -8.99 -9.86
C ALA A 129 -4.96 -9.52 -8.80
N PHE A 130 -5.45 -9.92 -7.63
CA PHE A 130 -4.64 -10.54 -6.58
C PHE A 130 -3.95 -11.82 -7.07
N SER A 131 -4.67 -12.68 -7.80
CA SER A 131 -4.10 -13.91 -8.38
C SER A 131 -2.99 -13.62 -9.39
N LEU A 132 -3.19 -12.64 -10.27
CA LEU A 132 -2.18 -12.21 -11.26
C LEU A 132 -0.94 -11.64 -10.58
N TYR A 133 -1.12 -10.75 -9.60
CA TYR A 133 -0.02 -10.17 -8.84
C TYR A 133 0.76 -11.22 -8.06
N SER A 134 0.05 -12.10 -7.34
CA SER A 134 0.66 -13.17 -6.54
C SER A 134 1.46 -14.14 -7.41
N LYS A 135 0.97 -14.47 -8.59
CA LYS A 135 1.68 -15.31 -9.55
C LYS A 135 2.96 -14.64 -10.05
N ALA A 136 2.91 -13.34 -10.37
CA ALA A 136 4.08 -12.57 -10.76
C ALA A 136 5.09 -12.42 -9.60
N LEU A 137 4.62 -12.27 -8.38
CA LEU A 137 5.44 -12.14 -7.17
C LEU A 137 6.18 -13.44 -6.82
N ASN A 138 5.53 -14.59 -6.95
CA ASN A 138 6.06 -15.89 -6.53
C ASN A 138 6.88 -16.62 -7.61
N SER A 139 6.93 -16.08 -8.83
CA SER A 139 7.67 -16.70 -9.93
C SER A 139 8.39 -15.66 -10.77
N MET A 140 9.63 -15.93 -11.17
CA MET A 140 10.35 -15.09 -12.16
C MET A 140 9.85 -15.41 -13.59
N ASN A 141 8.54 -15.56 -13.76
CA ASN A 141 7.91 -15.90 -15.03
C ASN A 141 7.45 -14.62 -15.75
N ARG A 142 8.01 -14.37 -16.94
CA ARG A 142 7.75 -13.17 -17.76
C ARG A 142 6.30 -13.03 -18.18
N ASP A 143 5.63 -14.14 -18.49
CA ASP A 143 4.21 -14.13 -18.86
C ASP A 143 3.34 -13.71 -17.69
N ALA A 144 3.67 -14.18 -16.47
CA ALA A 144 2.96 -13.78 -15.26
C ALA A 144 3.11 -12.27 -14.97
N LEU A 145 4.34 -11.73 -15.10
CA LEU A 145 4.57 -10.30 -14.93
C LEU A 145 3.84 -9.49 -16.01
N SER A 146 3.91 -9.93 -17.26
CA SER A 146 3.23 -9.28 -18.38
C SER A 146 1.72 -9.26 -18.19
N ALA A 147 1.13 -10.37 -17.72
CA ALA A 147 -0.29 -10.47 -17.42
C ALA A 147 -0.70 -9.52 -16.28
N TRP A 148 0.13 -9.41 -15.23
CA TRP A 148 -0.10 -8.45 -14.17
C TRP A 148 -0.08 -7.01 -14.67
N ILE A 149 0.95 -6.63 -15.44
CA ILE A 149 1.05 -5.25 -15.96
C ILE A 149 -0.06 -4.94 -16.97
N ALA A 150 -0.50 -5.91 -17.75
CA ALA A 150 -1.66 -5.76 -18.64
C ALA A 150 -2.97 -5.52 -17.85
N CYS A 151 -3.11 -6.14 -16.69
CA CYS A 151 -4.27 -5.94 -15.81
C CYS A 151 -4.39 -4.49 -15.28
N LEU A 152 -3.26 -3.76 -15.19
CA LEU A 152 -3.28 -2.34 -14.77
C LEU A 152 -3.84 -1.42 -15.84
N GLN A 153 -3.82 -1.83 -17.12
CA GLN A 153 -4.33 -1.00 -18.20
C GLN A 153 -5.85 -1.06 -18.19
N PRO A 154 -6.56 0.09 -18.07
CA PRO A 154 -8.00 0.09 -18.24
C PRO A 154 -8.32 -0.50 -19.63
N GLY A 155 -9.24 -1.46 -19.64
CA GLY A 155 -9.64 -2.11 -20.89
C GLY A 155 -10.01 -1.07 -21.95
N ILE A 156 -9.29 -1.11 -23.07
CA ILE A 156 -9.59 -0.33 -24.29
C ILE A 156 -10.92 -0.83 -24.85
#